data_13fa12374d17d0e499585a993dc17512
#
_entry.id   13fa12374d17d0e499585a993dc17512
#
_cell.length_a   1.000
_cell.length_b   1.000
_cell.length_c   1.000
_cell.angle_alpha   90.00
_cell.angle_beta   90.00
_cell.angle_gamma   90.00
#
_symmetry.space_group_name_H-M   'P 1'
#
loop_
_entity.id
_entity.type
_entity.pdbx_description
1 polymer ?
#
loop_
_entity_poly.entity_id
_entity_poly.type
_entity_poly.pdbx_seq_one_letter_code
_entity_poly.pdbx_strand_id
1 'polypeptide(L)'
;MNLKAKISSGQFFSLLLLSRFISVLTYSPIYNAGLNSSDYLIAGVIGMIMVLFSCLPLALIYKSNDNRSVLDMAYEISPLYSKIISVLYILLFLFYAFSTLSRLDLFSGTVIFRESDTKVFVVLSVLLACYSAYLGLEALGRAGAISLFVFSVSFVFIIVTMLSKLDLNNFSPVFYDGAGRVISAGQTMAVRTIEPAAMAVLFPRVSGNKKRGFFIWMSVLAAFLEIVFFFVFSGLGDYAMTQLFPIHSIAVLSEFSVFQRIDVILTGVWILSAFIKISFMLYLSSYIACRSFSAKYKKIYIFAFGATAVILQFVVSRNVTGFLISTSNDIRSVLFYVVVIFIPLLTFALGKFRRKEQRNI
;
A
#
# COMPACT_ATOMS: atom_id res chain seq x y z
N MET A 1 23.33 -3.56 8.90
CA MET A 1 21.96 -3.18 9.34
C MET A 1 21.88 -3.46 10.81
N ASN A 2 21.54 -2.47 11.60
CA ASN A 2 21.23 -2.77 12.98
C ASN A 2 19.89 -3.55 12.99
N LEU A 3 19.98 -4.88 12.93
CA LEU A 3 18.82 -5.76 12.97
C LEU A 3 18.01 -5.62 14.27
N LYS A 4 18.55 -4.87 15.24
CA LYS A 4 17.93 -4.55 16.52
C LYS A 4 17.21 -3.18 16.53
N ALA A 5 17.30 -2.37 15.45
CA ALA A 5 16.63 -1.07 15.38
C ALA A 5 15.12 -1.22 15.57
N LYS A 6 14.57 -0.46 16.49
CA LYS A 6 13.11 -0.42 16.78
C LYS A 6 12.58 0.95 16.38
N ILE A 7 11.35 0.98 15.89
CA ILE A 7 10.61 2.21 15.63
C ILE A 7 9.40 2.30 16.55
N SER A 8 8.92 3.52 16.77
CA SER A 8 7.70 3.70 17.55
C SER A 8 6.46 3.20 16.79
N SER A 9 5.43 2.82 17.52
CA SER A 9 4.14 2.45 16.94
C SER A 9 3.59 3.56 16.02
N GLY A 10 3.69 4.84 16.43
CA GLY A 10 3.26 5.96 15.60
C GLY A 10 3.99 6.02 14.25
N GLN A 11 5.33 5.97 14.25
CA GLN A 11 6.13 5.98 13.02
C GLN A 11 5.81 4.80 12.10
N PHE A 12 5.63 3.60 12.67
CA PHE A 12 5.30 2.42 11.88
C PHE A 12 3.92 2.56 11.20
N PHE A 13 2.90 2.94 11.95
CA PHE A 13 1.56 3.10 11.39
C PHE A 13 1.46 4.31 10.45
N SER A 14 2.27 5.35 10.62
CA SER A 14 2.39 6.43 9.64
C SER A 14 2.94 5.93 8.29
N LEU A 15 3.96 5.06 8.30
CA LEU A 15 4.45 4.42 7.07
C LEU A 15 3.38 3.58 6.39
N LEU A 16 2.61 2.81 7.17
CA LEU A 16 1.53 1.99 6.62
C LEU A 16 0.40 2.84 6.03
N LEU A 17 0.03 3.95 6.69
CA LEU A 17 -0.98 4.88 6.16
C LEU A 17 -0.52 5.48 4.84
N LEU A 18 0.69 6.04 4.76
CA LEU A 18 1.23 6.59 3.51
C LEU A 18 1.32 5.54 2.40
N SER A 19 1.78 4.33 2.74
CA SER A 19 1.82 3.22 1.79
C SER A 19 0.45 2.93 1.18
N ARG A 20 -0.61 3.04 1.96
CA ARG A 20 -1.97 2.79 1.49
C ARG A 20 -2.59 4.01 0.81
N PHE A 21 -2.35 5.20 1.32
CA PHE A 21 -2.90 6.44 0.76
C PHE A 21 -2.54 6.62 -0.70
N ILE A 22 -1.28 6.37 -1.09
CA ILE A 22 -0.89 6.43 -2.50
C ILE A 22 -1.71 5.46 -3.37
N SER A 23 -2.08 4.29 -2.86
CA SER A 23 -2.89 3.32 -3.60
C SER A 23 -4.35 3.75 -3.73
N VAL A 24 -4.87 4.52 -2.79
CA VAL A 24 -6.20 5.14 -2.86
C VAL A 24 -6.17 6.32 -3.82
N LEU A 25 -5.19 7.21 -3.69
CA LEU A 25 -5.04 8.39 -4.56
C LEU A 25 -4.84 8.04 -6.04
N THR A 26 -4.26 6.88 -6.33
CA THR A 26 -4.07 6.36 -7.69
C THR A 26 -5.15 5.36 -8.10
N TYR A 27 -6.27 5.32 -7.38
CA TYR A 27 -7.41 4.52 -7.78
C TYR A 27 -8.01 5.09 -9.07
N SER A 28 -8.22 4.23 -10.05
CA SER A 28 -8.85 4.61 -11.32
C SER A 28 -10.07 3.73 -11.56
N PRO A 29 -11.27 4.30 -11.64
CA PRO A 29 -12.50 3.57 -11.97
C PRO A 29 -12.45 2.90 -13.34
N ILE A 30 -11.75 3.49 -14.31
CA ILE A 30 -11.63 2.95 -15.69
C ILE A 30 -11.12 1.50 -15.68
N TYR A 31 -10.21 1.15 -14.77
CA TYR A 31 -9.63 -0.20 -14.68
C TYR A 31 -10.36 -1.12 -13.70
N ASN A 32 -11.46 -0.62 -13.10
CA ASN A 32 -12.25 -1.39 -12.16
C ASN A 32 -13.69 -1.29 -12.64
N ALA A 33 -14.33 -2.41 -12.92
CA ALA A 33 -15.70 -2.46 -13.45
C ALA A 33 -16.58 -1.34 -12.87
N GLY A 34 -16.95 -0.38 -13.73
CA GLY A 34 -17.65 0.84 -13.31
C GLY A 34 -18.87 0.52 -12.47
N LEU A 35 -18.85 0.97 -11.23
CA LEU A 35 -19.98 0.97 -10.32
C LEU A 35 -20.60 2.35 -10.32
N ASN A 36 -21.86 2.45 -9.95
CA ASN A 36 -22.47 3.74 -9.65
C ASN A 36 -21.78 4.42 -8.45
N SER A 37 -21.82 5.74 -8.40
CA SER A 37 -21.11 6.56 -7.40
C SER A 37 -21.41 6.15 -5.96
N SER A 38 -22.68 5.90 -5.62
CA SER A 38 -23.07 5.43 -4.29
C SER A 38 -22.53 4.05 -3.95
N ASP A 39 -22.43 3.16 -4.94
CA ASP A 39 -22.03 1.78 -4.75
C ASP A 39 -20.54 1.65 -4.47
N TYR A 40 -19.72 2.66 -4.88
CA TYR A 40 -18.33 2.76 -4.48
C TYR A 40 -18.15 2.99 -2.98
N LEU A 41 -18.99 3.79 -2.32
CA LEU A 41 -18.94 3.98 -0.86
C LEU A 41 -19.28 2.68 -0.14
N ILE A 42 -20.33 1.99 -0.56
CA ILE A 42 -20.70 0.71 0.03
C ILE A 42 -19.57 -0.32 -0.17
N ALA A 43 -18.99 -0.38 -1.37
CA ALA A 43 -17.86 -1.25 -1.67
C ALA A 43 -16.62 -0.92 -0.82
N GLY A 44 -16.38 0.37 -0.51
CA GLY A 44 -15.32 0.82 0.38
C GLY A 44 -15.47 0.24 1.79
N VAL A 45 -16.65 0.37 2.39
CA VAL A 45 -16.96 -0.21 3.70
C VAL A 45 -16.76 -1.73 3.69
N ILE A 46 -17.30 -2.43 2.69
CA ILE A 46 -17.14 -3.89 2.55
C ILE A 46 -15.66 -4.25 2.42
N GLY A 47 -14.89 -3.52 1.62
CA GLY A 47 -13.46 -3.72 1.46
C GLY A 47 -12.69 -3.57 2.77
N MET A 48 -13.02 -2.57 3.58
CA MET A 48 -12.39 -2.37 4.90
C MET A 48 -12.75 -3.48 5.90
N ILE A 49 -13.97 -3.99 5.87
CA ILE A 49 -14.37 -5.17 6.66
C ILE A 49 -13.56 -6.40 6.24
N MET A 50 -13.38 -6.63 4.93
CA MET A 50 -12.55 -7.72 4.42
C MET A 50 -11.08 -7.58 4.85
N VAL A 51 -10.52 -6.36 4.84
CA VAL A 51 -9.17 -6.09 5.37
C VAL A 51 -9.06 -6.43 6.84
N LEU A 52 -10.06 -6.07 7.65
CA LEU A 52 -10.09 -6.40 9.08
C LEU A 52 -10.05 -7.92 9.29
N PHE A 53 -10.84 -8.68 8.54
CA PHE A 53 -10.83 -10.15 8.59
C PHE A 53 -9.49 -10.74 8.12
N SER A 54 -8.85 -10.15 7.11
CA SER A 54 -7.53 -10.58 6.64
C SER A 54 -6.41 -10.43 7.69
N CYS A 55 -6.61 -9.59 8.70
CA CYS A 55 -5.69 -9.42 9.81
C CYS A 55 -5.88 -10.46 10.94
N LEU A 56 -6.95 -11.28 10.93
CA LEU A 56 -7.19 -12.27 11.96
C LEU A 56 -6.05 -13.30 12.13
N PRO A 57 -5.46 -13.88 11.06
CA PRO A 57 -4.33 -14.80 11.22
C PRO A 57 -3.14 -14.16 11.95
N LEU A 58 -2.86 -12.89 11.69
CA LEU A 58 -1.82 -12.15 12.39
C LEU A 58 -2.17 -11.92 13.87
N ALA A 59 -3.42 -11.58 14.16
CA ALA A 59 -3.88 -11.42 15.54
C ALA A 59 -3.74 -12.71 16.34
N LEU A 60 -4.03 -13.88 15.74
CA LEU A 60 -3.83 -15.20 16.35
C LEU A 60 -2.35 -15.47 16.63
N ILE A 61 -1.46 -15.17 15.71
CA ILE A 61 0.00 -15.31 15.89
C ILE A 61 0.46 -14.44 17.07
N TYR A 62 0.06 -13.17 17.11
CA TYR A 62 0.47 -12.25 18.16
C TYR A 62 -0.06 -12.62 19.53
N LYS A 63 -1.28 -13.16 19.62
CA LYS A 63 -1.86 -13.65 20.88
C LYS A 63 -1.14 -14.89 21.41
N SER A 64 -0.64 -15.74 20.52
CA SER A 64 -0.05 -17.04 20.88
C SER A 64 1.46 -17.00 21.09
N ASN A 65 2.14 -15.94 20.65
CA ASN A 65 3.59 -15.96 20.49
C ASN A 65 4.22 -14.62 20.85
N ASP A 66 4.94 -14.56 21.96
CA ASP A 66 5.59 -13.37 22.49
C ASP A 66 6.42 -12.60 21.47
N ASN A 67 5.76 -11.69 20.73
CA ASN A 67 6.41 -10.70 19.89
C ASN A 67 7.30 -11.25 18.76
N ARG A 68 6.99 -12.42 18.20
CA ARG A 68 7.72 -13.04 17.08
C ARG A 68 7.08 -12.70 15.73
N SER A 69 7.88 -12.60 14.68
CA SER A 69 7.36 -12.44 13.31
C SER A 69 6.89 -13.78 12.75
N VAL A 70 6.11 -13.72 11.67
CA VAL A 70 5.74 -14.92 10.89
C VAL A 70 7.00 -15.66 10.41
N LEU A 71 8.07 -14.94 10.06
CA LEU A 71 9.34 -15.54 9.63
C LEU A 71 10.08 -16.22 10.78
N ASP A 72 9.98 -15.71 12.02
CA ASP A 72 10.57 -16.37 13.19
C ASP A 72 9.90 -17.71 13.45
N MET A 73 8.56 -17.71 13.41
CA MET A 73 7.78 -18.96 13.61
C MET A 73 8.04 -19.96 12.48
N ALA A 74 8.11 -19.48 11.23
CA ALA A 74 8.43 -20.34 10.10
C ALA A 74 9.81 -20.99 10.24
N TYR A 75 10.79 -20.28 10.78
CA TYR A 75 12.15 -20.81 11.03
C TYR A 75 12.15 -21.90 12.12
N GLU A 76 11.35 -21.72 13.16
CA GLU A 76 11.15 -22.73 14.21
C GLU A 76 10.53 -24.02 13.68
N ILE A 77 9.64 -23.92 12.67
CA ILE A 77 9.02 -25.09 12.03
C ILE A 77 10.06 -25.82 11.16
N SER A 78 10.68 -25.11 10.22
CA SER A 78 11.73 -25.63 9.36
C SER A 78 12.53 -24.50 8.71
N PRO A 79 13.88 -24.59 8.64
CA PRO A 79 14.70 -23.62 7.92
C PRO A 79 14.33 -23.50 6.43
N LEU A 80 13.96 -24.64 5.78
CA LEU A 80 13.54 -24.64 4.38
C LEU A 80 12.20 -23.93 4.20
N TYR A 81 11.22 -24.21 5.06
CA TYR A 81 9.93 -23.54 5.07
C TYR A 81 10.06 -22.02 5.23
N SER A 82 10.92 -21.59 6.15
CA SER A 82 11.22 -20.15 6.35
C SER A 82 11.81 -19.51 5.09
N LYS A 83 12.72 -20.19 4.37
CA LYS A 83 13.29 -19.67 3.12
C LYS A 83 12.24 -19.52 2.02
N ILE A 84 11.37 -20.52 1.85
CA ILE A 84 10.27 -20.48 0.85
C ILE A 84 9.34 -19.30 1.14
N ILE A 85 8.89 -19.16 2.37
CA ILE A 85 8.02 -18.04 2.79
C ILE A 85 8.73 -16.71 2.57
N SER A 86 10.02 -16.60 2.90
CA SER A 86 10.80 -15.38 2.69
C SER A 86 10.84 -14.97 1.23
N VAL A 87 11.01 -15.92 0.31
CA VAL A 87 10.97 -15.63 -1.14
C VAL A 87 9.58 -15.10 -1.55
N LEU A 88 8.50 -15.71 -1.06
CA LEU A 88 7.13 -15.26 -1.37
C LEU A 88 6.86 -13.82 -0.86
N TYR A 89 7.31 -13.49 0.36
CA TYR A 89 7.21 -12.11 0.87
C TYR A 89 8.07 -11.13 0.07
N ILE A 90 9.28 -11.52 -0.35
CA ILE A 90 10.15 -10.69 -1.21
C ILE A 90 9.46 -10.42 -2.54
N LEU A 91 8.91 -11.45 -3.18
CA LEU A 91 8.19 -11.30 -4.45
C LEU A 91 6.96 -10.38 -4.30
N LEU A 92 6.20 -10.53 -3.20
CA LEU A 92 5.10 -9.63 -2.90
C LEU A 92 5.56 -8.17 -2.85
N PHE A 93 6.56 -7.86 -2.02
CA PHE A 93 7.00 -6.48 -1.85
C PHE A 93 7.65 -5.91 -3.11
N LEU A 94 8.39 -6.72 -3.87
CA LEU A 94 8.93 -6.30 -5.18
C LEU A 94 7.82 -6.02 -6.20
N PHE A 95 6.78 -6.85 -6.25
CA PHE A 95 5.64 -6.60 -7.12
C PHE A 95 4.97 -5.26 -6.78
N TYR A 96 4.80 -4.94 -5.49
CA TYR A 96 4.22 -3.66 -5.11
C TYR A 96 5.16 -2.47 -5.28
N ALA A 97 6.47 -2.64 -5.16
CA ALA A 97 7.46 -1.63 -5.53
C ALA A 97 7.37 -1.31 -7.03
N PHE A 98 7.41 -2.33 -7.87
CA PHE A 98 7.23 -2.25 -9.32
C PHE A 98 5.88 -1.62 -9.71
N SER A 99 4.77 -2.11 -9.16
CA SER A 99 3.43 -1.58 -9.43
C SER A 99 3.27 -0.11 -9.02
N THR A 100 3.92 0.32 -7.92
CA THR A 100 3.93 1.73 -7.51
C THR A 100 4.77 2.58 -8.46
N LEU A 101 5.92 2.06 -8.88
CA LEU A 101 6.80 2.72 -9.84
C LEU A 101 6.12 2.90 -11.21
N SER A 102 5.38 1.88 -11.68
CA SER A 102 4.60 1.96 -12.93
C SER A 102 3.53 3.06 -12.89
N ARG A 103 2.88 3.22 -11.73
CA ARG A 103 1.90 4.29 -11.54
C ARG A 103 2.56 5.66 -11.42
N LEU A 104 3.73 5.74 -10.78
CA LEU A 104 4.52 6.97 -10.70
C LEU A 104 4.94 7.42 -12.10
N ASP A 105 5.39 6.49 -12.94
CA ASP A 105 5.76 6.75 -14.33
C ASP A 105 4.56 7.25 -15.16
N LEU A 106 3.43 6.53 -15.10
CA LEU A 106 2.22 6.92 -15.82
C LEU A 106 1.72 8.30 -15.38
N PHE A 107 1.66 8.56 -14.07
CA PHE A 107 1.23 9.86 -13.56
C PHE A 107 2.19 10.97 -13.97
N SER A 108 3.48 10.74 -13.85
CA SER A 108 4.49 11.73 -14.22
C SER A 108 4.43 12.07 -15.71
N GLY A 109 4.27 11.06 -16.58
CA GLY A 109 4.17 11.25 -18.02
C GLY A 109 2.87 11.91 -18.48
N THR A 110 1.77 11.68 -17.75
CA THR A 110 0.47 12.28 -18.14
C THR A 110 0.23 13.66 -17.54
N VAL A 111 0.77 13.93 -16.33
CA VAL A 111 0.46 15.15 -15.57
C VAL A 111 1.62 16.15 -15.59
N ILE A 112 2.87 15.69 -15.41
CA ILE A 112 4.02 16.56 -15.15
C ILE A 112 4.85 16.76 -16.43
N PHE A 113 5.26 15.65 -17.05
CA PHE A 113 6.22 15.63 -18.18
C PHE A 113 5.53 15.19 -19.47
N ARG A 114 4.48 15.90 -19.88
CA ARG A 114 3.65 15.53 -21.05
C ARG A 114 4.44 15.38 -22.36
N GLU A 115 5.51 16.12 -22.50
CA GLU A 115 6.34 16.17 -23.72
C GLU A 115 7.76 15.59 -23.49
N SER A 116 8.07 15.07 -22.31
CA SER A 116 9.40 14.60 -21.93
C SER A 116 9.42 13.13 -21.57
N ASP A 117 10.56 12.48 -21.77
CA ASP A 117 10.76 11.08 -21.36
C ASP A 117 10.89 10.98 -19.83
N THR A 118 10.04 10.17 -19.23
CA THR A 118 10.00 9.97 -17.76
C THR A 118 11.07 9.01 -17.25
N LYS A 119 11.84 8.35 -18.13
CA LYS A 119 12.82 7.31 -17.74
C LYS A 119 13.84 7.82 -16.73
N VAL A 120 14.38 9.01 -16.93
CA VAL A 120 15.36 9.62 -16.02
C VAL A 120 14.72 9.83 -14.64
N PHE A 121 13.50 10.34 -14.60
CA PHE A 121 12.76 10.55 -13.34
C PHE A 121 12.50 9.24 -12.59
N VAL A 122 12.12 8.17 -13.30
CA VAL A 122 11.92 6.82 -12.75
C VAL A 122 13.21 6.28 -12.14
N VAL A 123 14.34 6.36 -12.87
CA VAL A 123 15.64 5.86 -12.38
C VAL A 123 16.10 6.65 -11.15
N LEU A 124 16.03 7.98 -11.18
CA LEU A 124 16.39 8.82 -10.05
C LEU A 124 15.52 8.54 -8.82
N SER A 125 14.21 8.34 -9.01
CA SER A 125 13.29 7.98 -7.93
C SER A 125 13.68 6.67 -7.26
N VAL A 126 14.08 5.65 -8.02
CA VAL A 126 14.52 4.36 -7.46
C VAL A 126 15.89 4.47 -6.79
N LEU A 127 16.82 5.24 -7.32
CA LEU A 127 18.13 5.47 -6.67
C LEU A 127 17.95 6.13 -5.30
N LEU A 128 17.11 7.16 -5.22
CA LEU A 128 16.75 7.81 -3.96
C LEU A 128 16.02 6.84 -3.01
N ALA A 129 15.13 6.00 -3.54
CA ALA A 129 14.43 4.99 -2.75
C ALA A 129 15.39 3.92 -2.20
N CYS A 130 16.37 3.48 -2.98
CA CYS A 130 17.46 2.59 -2.52
C CYS A 130 18.28 3.24 -1.41
N TYR A 131 18.65 4.52 -1.57
CA TYR A 131 19.37 5.26 -0.53
C TYR A 131 18.55 5.35 0.77
N SER A 132 17.26 5.68 0.68
CA SER A 132 16.37 5.74 1.85
C SER A 132 16.20 4.37 2.52
N ALA A 133 16.05 3.30 1.73
CA ALA A 133 16.01 1.93 2.24
C ALA A 133 17.34 1.53 2.92
N TYR A 134 18.47 2.02 2.41
CA TYR A 134 19.79 1.79 3.00
C TYR A 134 19.93 2.46 4.36
N LEU A 135 19.41 3.68 4.55
CA LEU A 135 19.40 4.37 5.85
C LEU A 135 18.65 3.57 6.93
N GLY A 136 17.64 2.80 6.53
CA GLY A 136 16.98 1.83 7.41
C GLY A 136 15.62 2.27 7.93
N LEU A 137 15.02 1.40 8.76
CA LEU A 137 13.63 1.54 9.21
C LEU A 137 13.36 2.80 10.02
N GLU A 138 14.31 3.23 10.83
CA GLU A 138 14.16 4.41 11.69
C GLU A 138 14.10 5.70 10.87
N ALA A 139 14.99 5.84 9.88
CA ALA A 139 14.99 6.98 8.97
C ALA A 139 13.69 7.02 8.14
N LEU A 140 13.26 5.87 7.60
CA LEU A 140 11.97 5.75 6.91
C LEU A 140 10.79 6.07 7.82
N GLY A 141 10.82 5.63 9.08
CA GLY A 141 9.76 5.92 10.06
C GLY A 141 9.63 7.41 10.36
N ARG A 142 10.76 8.12 10.52
CA ARG A 142 10.77 9.58 10.72
C ARG A 142 10.29 10.32 9.47
N ALA A 143 10.83 9.97 8.31
CA ALA A 143 10.39 10.54 7.04
C ALA A 143 8.89 10.29 6.80
N GLY A 144 8.40 9.08 7.07
CA GLY A 144 6.99 8.73 6.95
C GLY A 144 6.09 9.56 7.87
N ALA A 145 6.49 9.80 9.12
CA ALA A 145 5.71 10.60 10.04
C ALA A 145 5.61 12.07 9.60
N ILE A 146 6.72 12.67 9.14
CA ILE A 146 6.75 14.04 8.61
C ILE A 146 5.90 14.13 7.34
N SER A 147 6.07 13.18 6.43
CA SER A 147 5.31 13.16 5.17
C SER A 147 3.82 12.94 5.40
N LEU A 148 3.42 12.15 6.39
CA LEU A 148 2.02 11.99 6.76
C LEU A 148 1.42 13.31 7.28
N PHE A 149 2.17 14.07 8.07
CA PHE A 149 1.73 15.37 8.54
C PHE A 149 1.53 16.35 7.37
N VAL A 150 2.51 16.47 6.47
CA VAL A 150 2.40 17.32 5.27
C VAL A 150 1.22 16.88 4.39
N PHE A 151 1.07 15.55 4.19
CA PHE A 151 -0.06 14.97 3.48
C PHE A 151 -1.39 15.38 4.10
N SER A 152 -1.53 15.23 5.42
CA SER A 152 -2.79 15.51 6.12
C SER A 152 -3.19 16.98 6.02
N VAL A 153 -2.23 17.91 6.18
CA VAL A 153 -2.47 19.36 6.01
C VAL A 153 -2.91 19.67 4.58
N SER A 154 -2.19 19.15 3.58
CA SER A 154 -2.52 19.36 2.17
C SER A 154 -3.89 18.78 1.80
N PHE A 155 -4.20 17.60 2.32
CA PHE A 155 -5.47 16.93 2.06
C PHE A 155 -6.66 17.69 2.66
N VAL A 156 -6.54 18.15 3.91
CA VAL A 156 -7.56 19.00 4.54
C VAL A 156 -7.77 20.29 3.75
N PHE A 157 -6.67 20.92 3.30
CA PHE A 157 -6.77 22.12 2.48
C PHE A 157 -7.57 21.88 1.18
N ILE A 158 -7.30 20.79 0.47
CA ILE A 158 -8.03 20.43 -0.77
C ILE A 158 -9.50 20.16 -0.46
N ILE A 159 -9.80 19.44 0.63
CA ILE A 159 -11.19 19.18 1.05
C ILE A 159 -11.94 20.48 1.24
N VAL A 160 -11.37 21.45 1.99
CA VAL A 160 -12.01 22.73 2.28
C VAL A 160 -12.34 23.50 0.99
N THR A 161 -11.41 23.49 0.03
CA THR A 161 -11.64 24.19 -1.26
C THR A 161 -12.71 23.54 -2.13
N MET A 162 -13.00 22.24 -1.90
CA MET A 162 -13.99 21.48 -2.65
C MET A 162 -15.41 21.57 -2.11
N LEU A 163 -15.60 22.01 -0.85
CA LEU A 163 -16.91 21.99 -0.18
C LEU A 163 -18.02 22.71 -0.94
N SER A 164 -17.70 23.77 -1.66
CA SER A 164 -18.66 24.54 -2.46
C SER A 164 -19.05 23.93 -3.81
N LYS A 165 -18.34 22.86 -4.21
CA LYS A 165 -18.49 22.23 -5.54
C LYS A 165 -19.16 20.86 -5.47
N LEU A 166 -19.66 20.46 -4.30
CA LEU A 166 -20.24 19.15 -4.08
C LEU A 166 -21.71 19.12 -4.50
N ASP A 167 -22.09 18.10 -5.28
CA ASP A 167 -23.48 17.78 -5.60
C ASP A 167 -23.84 16.38 -5.09
N LEU A 168 -24.72 16.32 -4.11
CA LEU A 168 -25.18 15.08 -3.50
C LEU A 168 -26.11 14.28 -4.41
N ASN A 169 -26.69 14.89 -5.44
CA ASN A 169 -27.53 14.19 -6.42
C ASN A 169 -26.71 13.16 -7.22
N ASN A 170 -25.38 13.35 -7.32
CA ASN A 170 -24.46 12.40 -7.95
C ASN A 170 -24.43 11.01 -7.30
N PHE A 171 -25.01 10.84 -6.11
CA PHE A 171 -25.13 9.54 -5.44
C PHE A 171 -26.46 8.81 -5.74
N SER A 172 -27.31 9.34 -6.58
CA SER A 172 -28.55 8.68 -7.00
C SER A 172 -28.37 7.99 -8.36
N PRO A 173 -28.90 6.78 -8.55
CA PRO A 173 -29.60 5.91 -7.59
C PRO A 173 -28.65 5.16 -6.64
N VAL A 174 -29.14 4.78 -5.46
CA VAL A 174 -28.36 4.02 -4.46
C VAL A 174 -28.54 2.53 -4.69
N PHE A 175 -27.44 1.75 -4.59
CA PHE A 175 -27.41 0.29 -4.70
C PHE A 175 -27.91 -0.23 -6.08
N TYR A 176 -27.59 0.52 -7.13
CA TYR A 176 -28.03 0.24 -8.50
C TYR A 176 -27.37 -1.01 -9.10
N ASP A 177 -26.11 -1.23 -8.82
CA ASP A 177 -25.30 -2.31 -9.44
C ASP A 177 -25.55 -3.70 -8.85
N GLY A 178 -26.26 -3.76 -7.74
CA GLY A 178 -26.58 -5.00 -7.03
C GLY A 178 -25.42 -5.57 -6.20
N ALA A 179 -25.77 -6.41 -5.22
CA ALA A 179 -24.86 -6.90 -4.18
C ALA A 179 -23.60 -7.59 -4.74
N GLY A 180 -23.72 -8.40 -5.79
CA GLY A 180 -22.61 -9.16 -6.36
C GLY A 180 -21.48 -8.28 -6.88
N ARG A 181 -21.80 -7.21 -7.63
CA ARG A 181 -20.83 -6.26 -8.18
C ARG A 181 -20.20 -5.43 -7.08
N VAL A 182 -20.98 -4.96 -6.11
CA VAL A 182 -20.52 -4.17 -4.98
C VAL A 182 -19.54 -4.98 -4.10
N ILE A 183 -19.85 -6.25 -3.80
CA ILE A 183 -18.94 -7.14 -3.04
C ILE A 183 -17.65 -7.39 -3.81
N SER A 184 -17.70 -7.63 -5.13
CA SER A 184 -16.52 -7.81 -5.98
C SER A 184 -15.62 -6.57 -6.01
N ALA A 185 -16.22 -5.38 -6.05
CA ALA A 185 -15.47 -4.13 -5.95
C ALA A 185 -14.83 -3.95 -4.57
N GLY A 186 -15.55 -4.25 -3.50
CA GLY A 186 -15.01 -4.27 -2.14
C GLY A 186 -13.82 -5.23 -2.00
N GLN A 187 -13.91 -6.43 -2.58
CA GLN A 187 -12.80 -7.37 -2.65
C GLN A 187 -11.59 -6.77 -3.39
N THR A 188 -11.82 -6.12 -4.54
CA THR A 188 -10.78 -5.44 -5.31
C THR A 188 -10.08 -4.35 -4.49
N MET A 189 -10.80 -3.64 -3.65
CA MET A 189 -10.23 -2.65 -2.74
C MET A 189 -9.43 -3.30 -1.61
N ALA A 190 -9.93 -4.40 -1.05
CA ALA A 190 -9.27 -5.14 0.02
C ALA A 190 -7.93 -5.72 -0.41
N VAL A 191 -7.84 -6.38 -1.57
CA VAL A 191 -6.61 -7.05 -2.04
C VAL A 191 -5.47 -6.07 -2.37
N ARG A 192 -5.76 -4.79 -2.47
CA ARG A 192 -4.74 -3.73 -2.61
C ARG A 192 -4.10 -3.33 -1.29
N THR A 193 -4.58 -3.85 -0.15
CA THR A 193 -4.09 -3.53 1.20
C THR A 193 -3.06 -4.57 1.64
N ILE A 194 -1.79 -4.33 1.34
CA ILE A 194 -0.66 -5.24 1.67
C ILE A 194 -0.04 -4.98 3.03
N GLU A 195 -0.47 -3.94 3.68
CA GLU A 195 0.08 -3.49 4.96
C GLU A 195 0.07 -4.59 6.03
N PRO A 196 -0.91 -5.52 6.08
CA PRO A 196 -0.83 -6.68 6.96
C PRO A 196 0.40 -7.57 6.73
N ALA A 197 0.90 -7.69 5.48
CA ALA A 197 2.15 -8.41 5.22
C ALA A 197 3.37 -7.71 5.83
N ALA A 198 3.43 -6.37 5.80
CA ALA A 198 4.46 -5.61 6.48
C ALA A 198 4.37 -5.76 8.00
N MET A 199 3.16 -5.81 8.56
CA MET A 199 2.93 -6.11 9.97
C MET A 199 3.45 -7.51 10.32
N ALA A 200 3.17 -8.53 9.51
CA ALA A 200 3.63 -9.91 9.71
C ALA A 200 5.15 -10.01 9.88
N VAL A 201 5.88 -9.16 9.18
CA VAL A 201 7.35 -9.15 9.18
C VAL A 201 7.94 -8.24 10.27
N LEU A 202 7.40 -7.05 10.46
CA LEU A 202 8.03 -5.98 11.25
C LEU A 202 7.46 -5.78 12.64
N PHE A 203 6.33 -6.34 13.02
CA PHE A 203 5.74 -6.12 14.35
C PHE A 203 6.69 -6.36 15.53
N PRO A 204 7.62 -7.35 15.51
CA PRO A 204 8.59 -7.48 16.58
C PRO A 204 9.55 -6.28 16.74
N ARG A 205 9.66 -5.46 15.69
CA ARG A 205 10.50 -4.25 15.65
C ARG A 205 9.77 -2.98 16.08
N VAL A 206 8.46 -3.08 16.30
CA VAL A 206 7.63 -1.95 16.70
C VAL A 206 7.57 -1.89 18.21
N SER A 207 7.90 -0.74 18.79
CA SER A 207 7.80 -0.44 20.22
C SER A 207 6.53 0.35 20.52
N GLY A 208 6.02 0.21 21.74
CA GLY A 208 4.80 0.90 22.19
C GLY A 208 3.53 0.08 21.99
N ASN A 209 2.38 0.74 22.10
CA ASN A 209 1.07 0.08 22.07
C ASN A 209 0.63 -0.23 20.62
N LYS A 210 0.99 -1.42 20.15
CA LYS A 210 0.67 -1.89 18.79
C LYS A 210 -0.82 -2.08 18.55
N LYS A 211 -1.56 -2.52 19.57
CA LYS A 211 -3.01 -2.72 19.48
C LYS A 211 -3.73 -1.40 19.23
N ARG A 212 -3.42 -0.37 20.05
CA ARG A 212 -3.96 0.98 19.84
C ARG A 212 -3.57 1.53 18.47
N GLY A 213 -2.30 1.39 18.07
CA GLY A 213 -1.82 1.84 16.76
C GLY A 213 -2.56 1.15 15.60
N PHE A 214 -2.82 -0.15 15.70
CA PHE A 214 -3.58 -0.89 14.69
C PHE A 214 -5.02 -0.36 14.54
N PHE A 215 -5.73 -0.15 15.64
CA PHE A 215 -7.09 0.38 15.56
C PHE A 215 -7.13 1.81 15.02
N ILE A 216 -6.19 2.68 15.42
CA ILE A 216 -6.07 4.03 14.85
C ILE A 216 -5.80 3.94 13.34
N TRP A 217 -4.84 3.11 12.92
CA TRP A 217 -4.51 2.90 11.51
C TRP A 217 -5.74 2.45 10.71
N MET A 218 -6.48 1.47 11.20
CA MET A 218 -7.67 0.94 10.53
C MET A 218 -8.77 2.00 10.41
N SER A 219 -9.05 2.73 11.48
CA SER A 219 -10.08 3.78 11.50
C SER A 219 -9.73 4.96 10.58
N VAL A 220 -8.47 5.43 10.65
CA VAL A 220 -8.00 6.52 9.78
C VAL A 220 -8.01 6.10 8.31
N LEU A 221 -7.61 4.86 8.02
CA LEU A 221 -7.63 4.34 6.66
C LEU A 221 -9.04 4.22 6.11
N ALA A 222 -9.98 3.70 6.90
CA ALA A 222 -11.39 3.61 6.51
C ALA A 222 -11.98 5.01 6.25
N ALA A 223 -11.80 5.93 7.19
CA ALA A 223 -12.28 7.30 7.03
C ALA A 223 -11.66 7.99 5.81
N PHE A 224 -10.36 7.83 5.59
CA PHE A 224 -9.68 8.41 4.43
C PHE A 224 -10.23 7.88 3.11
N LEU A 225 -10.44 6.57 2.99
CA LEU A 225 -10.97 5.94 1.78
C LEU A 225 -12.37 6.46 1.47
N GLU A 226 -13.26 6.49 2.47
CA GLU A 226 -14.62 6.98 2.32
C GLU A 226 -14.67 8.47 1.99
N ILE A 227 -13.88 9.30 2.67
CA ILE A 227 -13.78 10.74 2.38
C ILE A 227 -13.31 10.96 0.94
N VAL A 228 -12.29 10.25 0.49
CA VAL A 228 -11.79 10.39 -0.89
C VAL A 228 -12.88 10.02 -1.90
N PHE A 229 -13.56 8.90 -1.73
CA PHE A 229 -14.63 8.50 -2.65
C PHE A 229 -15.81 9.45 -2.59
N PHE A 230 -16.22 9.89 -1.40
CA PHE A 230 -17.26 10.87 -1.24
C PHE A 230 -16.95 12.16 -2.02
N PHE A 231 -15.77 12.73 -1.86
CA PHE A 231 -15.39 13.96 -2.56
C PHE A 231 -15.23 13.76 -4.07
N VAL A 232 -14.67 12.63 -4.51
CA VAL A 232 -14.51 12.33 -5.94
C VAL A 232 -15.87 12.22 -6.62
N PHE A 233 -16.78 11.45 -6.06
CA PHE A 233 -18.06 11.18 -6.72
C PHE A 233 -19.07 12.30 -6.53
N SER A 234 -19.07 13.00 -5.38
CA SER A 234 -19.92 14.19 -5.23
C SER A 234 -19.47 15.36 -6.11
N GLY A 235 -18.15 15.49 -6.36
CA GLY A 235 -17.63 16.61 -7.16
C GLY A 235 -17.58 16.35 -8.67
N LEU A 236 -17.36 15.10 -9.09
CA LEU A 236 -17.24 14.74 -10.52
C LEU A 236 -18.44 13.93 -11.05
N GLY A 237 -19.24 13.31 -10.18
CA GLY A 237 -20.31 12.40 -10.62
C GLY A 237 -19.80 11.31 -11.55
N ASP A 238 -20.54 11.01 -12.60
CA ASP A 238 -20.20 10.00 -13.61
C ASP A 238 -18.93 10.33 -14.39
N TYR A 239 -18.52 11.60 -14.45
CA TYR A 239 -17.27 12.00 -15.07
C TYR A 239 -16.05 11.37 -14.38
N ALA A 240 -16.15 11.06 -13.07
CA ALA A 240 -15.10 10.33 -12.36
C ALA A 240 -14.75 8.99 -13.01
N MET A 241 -15.73 8.32 -13.64
CA MET A 241 -15.56 7.02 -14.30
C MET A 241 -14.69 7.09 -15.54
N THR A 242 -14.57 8.24 -16.18
CA THR A 242 -13.77 8.45 -17.38
C THR A 242 -12.35 8.89 -17.06
N GLN A 243 -12.07 9.24 -15.81
CA GLN A 243 -10.79 9.81 -15.40
C GLN A 243 -9.77 8.74 -15.02
N LEU A 244 -8.53 8.90 -15.53
CA LEU A 244 -7.40 8.06 -15.15
C LEU A 244 -6.97 8.30 -13.68
N PHE A 245 -7.01 9.56 -13.26
CA PHE A 245 -6.70 10.00 -11.88
C PHE A 245 -7.80 10.94 -11.36
N PRO A 246 -8.96 10.42 -10.94
CA PRO A 246 -10.11 11.24 -10.53
C PRO A 246 -9.78 12.23 -9.40
N ILE A 247 -8.93 11.83 -8.46
CA ILE A 247 -8.53 12.69 -7.35
C ILE A 247 -7.67 13.88 -7.83
N HIS A 248 -6.82 13.66 -8.84
CA HIS A 248 -6.10 14.77 -9.46
C HIS A 248 -7.06 15.68 -10.24
N SER A 249 -8.02 15.09 -10.97
CA SER A 249 -9.01 15.87 -11.73
C SER A 249 -9.85 16.76 -10.81
N ILE A 250 -10.22 16.28 -9.63
CA ILE A 250 -10.95 17.07 -8.64
C ILE A 250 -10.08 18.19 -8.06
N ALA A 251 -8.77 17.93 -7.84
CA ALA A 251 -7.85 18.94 -7.36
C ALA A 251 -7.60 20.05 -8.41
N VAL A 252 -7.63 19.72 -9.70
CA VAL A 252 -7.56 20.70 -10.79
C VAL A 252 -8.82 21.60 -10.81
N LEU A 253 -9.98 21.05 -10.46
CA LEU A 253 -11.21 21.81 -10.35
C LEU A 253 -11.30 22.66 -9.08
N SER A 254 -10.42 22.39 -8.09
CA SER A 254 -10.40 23.20 -6.87
C SER A 254 -9.68 24.53 -7.10
N GLU A 255 -10.37 25.59 -6.77
CA GLU A 255 -9.87 26.96 -6.84
C GLU A 255 -10.08 27.64 -5.49
N PHE A 256 -9.13 28.41 -5.04
CA PHE A 256 -9.25 29.19 -3.81
C PHE A 256 -8.82 30.64 -4.06
N SER A 257 -9.78 31.52 -4.30
CA SER A 257 -9.52 32.95 -4.54
C SER A 257 -8.47 33.16 -5.65
N VAL A 258 -7.29 33.67 -5.34
CA VAL A 258 -6.21 33.92 -6.28
C VAL A 258 -5.42 32.66 -6.64
N PHE A 259 -5.51 31.60 -5.83
CA PHE A 259 -4.79 30.35 -6.07
C PHE A 259 -5.55 29.44 -7.02
N GLN A 260 -5.17 29.46 -8.30
CA GLN A 260 -5.79 28.67 -9.37
C GLN A 260 -5.19 27.26 -9.54
N ARG A 261 -4.05 26.95 -8.88
CA ARG A 261 -3.30 25.71 -9.10
C ARG A 261 -3.01 24.96 -7.79
N ILE A 262 -4.07 24.50 -7.16
CA ILE A 262 -3.98 23.68 -5.93
C ILE A 262 -3.52 22.25 -6.24
N ASP A 263 -3.74 21.79 -7.48
CA ASP A 263 -3.28 20.50 -8.02
C ASP A 263 -1.78 20.25 -7.83
N VAL A 264 -0.95 21.30 -7.86
CA VAL A 264 0.51 21.20 -7.67
C VAL A 264 0.85 20.70 -6.26
N ILE A 265 0.11 21.15 -5.24
CA ILE A 265 0.32 20.69 -3.85
C ILE A 265 0.03 19.19 -3.75
N LEU A 266 -1.12 18.74 -4.29
CA LEU A 266 -1.48 17.32 -4.31
C LEU A 266 -0.44 16.50 -5.06
N THR A 267 0.02 16.98 -6.21
CA THR A 267 1.05 16.33 -7.03
C THR A 267 2.35 16.12 -6.24
N GLY A 268 2.85 17.14 -5.54
CA GLY A 268 4.05 17.04 -4.73
C GLY A 268 3.92 16.03 -3.60
N VAL A 269 2.80 16.08 -2.89
CA VAL A 269 2.50 15.14 -1.78
C VAL A 269 2.32 13.71 -2.31
N TRP A 270 1.73 13.54 -3.49
CA TRP A 270 1.57 12.25 -4.14
C TRP A 270 2.92 11.61 -4.51
N ILE A 271 3.84 12.38 -5.13
CA ILE A 271 5.19 11.94 -5.45
C ILE A 271 5.95 11.51 -4.20
N LEU A 272 5.89 12.33 -3.14
CA LEU A 272 6.53 12.03 -1.85
C LEU A 272 6.01 10.73 -1.24
N SER A 273 4.70 10.51 -1.28
CA SER A 273 4.07 9.30 -0.76
C SER A 273 4.46 8.06 -1.58
N ALA A 274 4.53 8.18 -2.93
CA ALA A 274 4.99 7.12 -3.82
C ALA A 274 6.45 6.75 -3.53
N PHE A 275 7.31 7.74 -3.37
CA PHE A 275 8.73 7.58 -3.02
C PHE A 275 8.88 6.83 -1.70
N ILE A 276 8.17 7.22 -0.64
CA ILE A 276 8.23 6.55 0.66
C ILE A 276 7.73 5.11 0.56
N LYS A 277 6.66 4.85 -0.21
CA LYS A 277 6.17 3.49 -0.42
C LYS A 277 7.20 2.61 -1.13
N ILE A 278 7.79 3.07 -2.23
CA ILE A 278 8.83 2.32 -2.96
C ILE A 278 10.00 2.04 -2.02
N SER A 279 10.50 3.04 -1.30
CA SER A 279 11.59 2.89 -0.32
C SER A 279 11.26 1.86 0.75
N PHE A 280 10.05 1.86 1.26
CA PHE A 280 9.58 0.93 2.28
C PHE A 280 9.47 -0.50 1.75
N MET A 281 8.98 -0.70 0.53
CA MET A 281 8.91 -2.02 -0.12
C MET A 281 10.31 -2.59 -0.38
N LEU A 282 11.24 -1.78 -0.88
CA LEU A 282 12.65 -2.17 -1.07
C LEU A 282 13.34 -2.49 0.25
N TYR A 283 13.05 -1.71 1.30
CA TYR A 283 13.53 -2.00 2.64
C TYR A 283 13.04 -3.36 3.14
N LEU A 284 11.73 -3.64 3.05
CA LEU A 284 11.13 -4.90 3.48
C LEU A 284 11.74 -6.10 2.74
N SER A 285 11.83 -6.03 1.42
CA SER A 285 12.46 -7.08 0.60
C SER A 285 13.91 -7.35 1.03
N SER A 286 14.68 -6.27 1.21
CA SER A 286 16.10 -6.38 1.61
C SER A 286 16.26 -6.86 3.05
N TYR A 287 15.38 -6.45 3.95
CA TYR A 287 15.35 -6.90 5.34
C TYR A 287 15.13 -8.41 5.42
N ILE A 288 14.14 -8.92 4.67
CA ILE A 288 13.82 -10.34 4.62
C ILE A 288 14.98 -11.13 4.02
N ALA A 289 15.57 -10.64 2.91
CA ALA A 289 16.73 -11.28 2.28
C ALA A 289 17.93 -11.34 3.23
N CYS A 290 18.25 -10.24 3.91
CA CYS A 290 19.33 -10.20 4.91
C CYS A 290 19.12 -11.20 6.05
N ARG A 291 17.88 -11.38 6.47
CA ARG A 291 17.53 -12.26 7.56
C ARG A 291 17.57 -13.74 7.17
N SER A 292 17.06 -14.08 5.99
CA SER A 292 16.84 -15.47 5.57
C SER A 292 18.03 -16.08 4.85
N PHE A 293 18.87 -15.24 4.22
CA PHE A 293 20.03 -15.70 3.44
C PHE A 293 21.34 -15.20 4.05
N SER A 294 21.67 -13.90 3.95
CA SER A 294 22.90 -13.37 4.53
C SER A 294 22.84 -11.87 4.77
N ALA A 295 23.12 -11.46 6.01
CA ALA A 295 23.17 -10.04 6.38
C ALA A 295 24.35 -9.28 5.75
N LYS A 296 25.42 -9.99 5.31
CA LYS A 296 26.63 -9.42 4.69
C LYS A 296 26.29 -8.64 3.41
N TYR A 297 25.31 -9.09 2.64
CA TYR A 297 24.99 -8.57 1.30
C TYR A 297 23.88 -7.51 1.29
N LYS A 298 23.63 -6.81 2.40
CA LYS A 298 22.56 -5.78 2.51
C LYS A 298 22.56 -4.79 1.34
N LYS A 299 23.72 -4.18 1.04
CA LYS A 299 23.81 -3.20 -0.06
C LYS A 299 23.44 -3.83 -1.39
N ILE A 300 23.94 -5.04 -1.64
CA ILE A 300 23.70 -5.77 -2.89
C ILE A 300 22.20 -6.06 -3.01
N TYR A 301 21.52 -6.53 -1.97
CA TYR A 301 20.08 -6.80 -2.01
C TYR A 301 19.27 -5.54 -2.31
N ILE A 302 19.57 -4.41 -1.67
CA ILE A 302 18.83 -3.16 -1.89
C ILE A 302 18.94 -2.71 -3.36
N PHE A 303 20.18 -2.63 -3.88
CA PHE A 303 20.40 -2.19 -5.25
C PHE A 303 19.93 -3.21 -6.30
N ALA A 304 20.08 -4.51 -6.04
CA ALA A 304 19.57 -5.56 -6.92
C ALA A 304 18.03 -5.50 -7.01
N PHE A 305 17.34 -5.36 -5.88
CA PHE A 305 15.89 -5.24 -5.87
C PHE A 305 15.41 -3.92 -6.50
N GLY A 306 16.15 -2.81 -6.29
CA GLY A 306 15.89 -1.56 -6.99
C GLY A 306 16.04 -1.70 -8.50
N ALA A 307 17.16 -2.30 -8.95
CA ALA A 307 17.39 -2.58 -10.37
C ALA A 307 16.30 -3.50 -10.95
N THR A 308 15.90 -4.56 -10.22
CA THR A 308 14.82 -5.44 -10.64
C THR A 308 13.50 -4.66 -10.83
N ALA A 309 13.16 -3.75 -9.91
CA ALA A 309 11.95 -2.94 -10.04
C ALA A 309 12.00 -2.01 -11.28
N VAL A 310 13.16 -1.40 -11.58
CA VAL A 310 13.35 -0.58 -12.78
C VAL A 310 13.28 -1.41 -14.07
N ILE A 311 13.96 -2.57 -14.09
CA ILE A 311 13.94 -3.48 -15.25
C ILE A 311 12.50 -3.94 -15.52
N LEU A 312 11.78 -4.37 -14.48
CA LEU A 312 10.39 -4.75 -14.63
C LEU A 312 9.52 -3.58 -15.14
N GLN A 313 9.78 -2.36 -14.67
CA GLN A 313 9.09 -1.17 -15.14
C GLN A 313 9.33 -0.96 -16.65
N PHE A 314 10.55 -1.00 -17.10
CA PHE A 314 10.87 -0.74 -18.53
C PHE A 314 10.48 -1.89 -19.46
N VAL A 315 10.52 -3.14 -18.98
CA VAL A 315 10.17 -4.31 -19.79
C VAL A 315 8.66 -4.54 -19.80
N VAL A 316 8.02 -4.54 -18.63
CA VAL A 316 6.61 -4.92 -18.50
C VAL A 316 5.69 -3.74 -18.79
N SER A 317 5.98 -2.54 -18.26
CA SER A 317 5.07 -1.40 -18.40
C SER A 317 5.28 -0.60 -19.69
N ARG A 318 6.15 -1.06 -20.59
CA ARG A 318 6.42 -0.40 -21.88
C ARG A 318 5.19 -0.32 -22.78
N ASN A 319 4.31 -1.31 -22.68
CA ASN A 319 3.09 -1.43 -23.48
C ASN A 319 1.85 -1.34 -22.55
N VAL A 320 0.69 -0.97 -23.11
CA VAL A 320 -0.59 -0.93 -22.42
C VAL A 320 -0.89 -2.27 -21.72
N THR A 321 -0.66 -3.39 -22.39
CA THR A 321 -0.85 -4.73 -21.82
C THR A 321 0.02 -4.96 -20.58
N GLY A 322 1.29 -4.58 -20.63
CA GLY A 322 2.21 -4.68 -19.49
C GLY A 322 1.81 -3.79 -18.32
N PHE A 323 1.33 -2.56 -18.59
CA PHE A 323 0.78 -1.71 -17.55
C PHE A 323 -0.45 -2.36 -16.91
N LEU A 324 -1.36 -2.94 -17.68
CA LEU A 324 -2.51 -3.67 -17.15
C LEU A 324 -2.10 -4.86 -16.27
N ILE A 325 -1.04 -5.60 -16.64
CA ILE A 325 -0.46 -6.65 -15.80
C ILE A 325 0.04 -6.08 -14.47
N SER A 326 0.77 -4.97 -14.48
CA SER A 326 1.28 -4.32 -13.27
C SER A 326 0.18 -3.84 -12.33
N THR A 327 -1.00 -3.59 -12.87
CA THR A 327 -2.20 -3.13 -12.14
C THR A 327 -3.25 -4.21 -11.94
N SER A 328 -3.02 -5.42 -12.47
CA SER A 328 -3.97 -6.55 -12.43
C SER A 328 -4.48 -6.85 -11.02
N ASN A 329 -5.79 -6.96 -10.90
CA ASN A 329 -6.43 -7.36 -9.66
C ASN A 329 -6.28 -8.86 -9.40
N ASP A 330 -6.17 -9.69 -10.43
CA ASP A 330 -6.03 -11.14 -10.30
C ASP A 330 -4.70 -11.50 -9.65
N ILE A 331 -3.59 -10.93 -10.14
CA ILE A 331 -2.25 -11.12 -9.54
C ILE A 331 -2.25 -10.65 -8.09
N ARG A 332 -2.84 -9.47 -7.81
CA ARG A 332 -2.94 -8.95 -6.45
C ARG A 332 -3.78 -9.84 -5.55
N SER A 333 -4.89 -10.38 -6.07
CA SER A 333 -5.76 -11.29 -5.32
C SER A 333 -5.01 -12.56 -4.93
N VAL A 334 -4.31 -13.19 -5.87
CA VAL A 334 -3.50 -14.38 -5.59
C VAL A 334 -2.43 -14.07 -4.54
N LEU A 335 -1.66 -13.00 -4.74
CA LEU A 335 -0.62 -12.60 -3.79
C LEU A 335 -1.21 -12.25 -2.40
N PHE A 336 -2.33 -11.57 -2.35
CA PHE A 336 -2.98 -11.21 -1.11
C PHE A 336 -3.47 -12.46 -0.35
N TYR A 337 -4.25 -13.32 -0.98
CA TYR A 337 -4.78 -14.51 -0.32
C TYR A 337 -3.68 -15.47 0.10
N VAL A 338 -2.67 -15.68 -0.72
CA VAL A 338 -1.56 -16.58 -0.40
C VAL A 338 -0.66 -15.99 0.70
N VAL A 339 -0.18 -14.76 0.53
CA VAL A 339 0.89 -14.22 1.40
C VAL A 339 0.32 -13.55 2.66
N VAL A 340 -0.84 -12.87 2.56
CA VAL A 340 -1.41 -12.13 3.69
C VAL A 340 -2.28 -13.02 4.58
N ILE A 341 -2.99 -14.01 4.00
CA ILE A 341 -3.94 -14.83 4.76
C ILE A 341 -3.42 -16.26 4.94
N PHE A 342 -3.17 -16.97 3.84
CA PHE A 342 -2.86 -18.41 3.89
C PHE A 342 -1.53 -18.71 4.63
N ILE A 343 -0.44 -18.00 4.29
CA ILE A 343 0.87 -18.23 4.92
C ILE A 343 0.84 -17.98 6.43
N PRO A 344 0.33 -16.85 6.97
CA PRO A 344 0.24 -16.66 8.40
C PRO A 344 -0.65 -17.70 9.08
N LEU A 345 -1.77 -18.07 8.47
CA LEU A 345 -2.67 -19.10 9.01
C LEU A 345 -2.00 -20.47 9.07
N LEU A 346 -1.35 -20.89 7.98
CA LEU A 346 -0.61 -22.15 7.90
C LEU A 346 0.54 -22.18 8.91
N THR A 347 1.31 -21.09 9.01
CA THR A 347 2.42 -20.96 9.96
C THR A 347 1.91 -21.06 11.41
N PHE A 348 0.76 -20.44 11.71
CA PHE A 348 0.12 -20.55 13.01
C PHE A 348 -0.30 -21.99 13.32
N ALA A 349 -0.97 -22.65 12.38
CA ALA A 349 -1.44 -24.03 12.55
C ALA A 349 -0.27 -25.00 12.77
N LEU A 350 0.74 -24.99 11.90
CA LEU A 350 1.93 -25.83 12.02
C LEU A 350 2.71 -25.56 13.33
N GLY A 351 2.86 -24.30 13.73
CA GLY A 351 3.51 -23.93 14.98
C GLY A 351 2.77 -24.48 16.22
N LYS A 352 1.43 -24.52 16.18
CA LYS A 352 0.62 -25.09 17.25
C LYS A 352 0.76 -26.61 17.34
N PHE A 353 0.79 -27.32 16.20
CA PHE A 353 1.00 -28.77 16.16
C PHE A 353 2.34 -29.16 16.75
N ARG A 354 3.44 -28.51 16.33
CA ARG A 354 4.79 -28.81 16.81
C ARG A 354 4.96 -28.59 18.32
N ARG A 355 4.36 -27.53 18.89
CA ARG A 355 4.37 -27.29 20.35
C ARG A 355 3.61 -28.35 21.13
N LYS A 356 2.55 -28.94 20.53
CA LYS A 356 1.80 -30.04 21.18
C LYS A 356 2.64 -31.31 21.22
N GLU A 357 3.37 -31.62 20.14
CA GLU A 357 4.30 -32.75 20.11
C GLU A 357 5.40 -32.62 21.15
N GLN A 358 6.03 -31.44 21.26
CA GLN A 358 7.09 -31.19 22.26
C GLN A 358 6.64 -31.21 23.70
N ARG A 359 5.33 -31.07 23.97
CA ARG A 359 4.76 -31.20 25.32
C ARG A 359 4.39 -32.66 25.67
N ASN A 360 4.26 -33.51 24.69
CA ASN A 360 3.90 -34.93 24.88
C ASN A 360 5.12 -35.85 24.88
N ILE A 361 6.33 -35.30 24.72
CA ILE A 361 7.64 -35.94 24.91
C ILE A 361 8.19 -35.45 26.25
#